data_af192599215a6626d7a212a19f6ef083
#
_entry.id   af192599215a6626d7a212a19f6ef083
#
_cell.length_a   1.000
_cell.length_b   1.000
_cell.length_c   1.000
_cell.angle_alpha   90.00
_cell.angle_beta   90.00
_cell.angle_gamma   90.00
#
_symmetry.space_group_name_H-M   'P 1'
#
loop_
_entity.id
_entity.type
_entity.pdbx_description
1 polymer ?
#
loop_
_entity_poly.entity_id
_entity_poly.type
_entity_poly.pdbx_seq_one_letter_code
_entity_poly.pdbx_strand_id
1 'polypeptide(L)'
;MEENKTIDWETFVKSQLHWIRVVYKIEGRQENLQEIYNLYKEFADKKRPAMEDDEESGWEGNIILALGIDYGESNLCGNILHCDLKNEVLEIEAEEVAFITDFKILVENHYKDMKVYFITEDNEGDIYTTNDAYRKYFHGLPSDYIVVP
;
A
#
# COMPACT_ATOMS: atom_id res chain seq x y z
N MET A 1 41.70 3.44 4.58
CA MET A 1 41.01 3.70 4.18
C MET A 1 40.26 3.45 3.71
N GLU A 2 39.67 3.52 3.99
CA GLU A 2 38.84 3.41 3.58
C GLU A 2 38.47 3.68 2.77
N GLU A 3 38.20 3.44 2.60
CA GLU A 3 37.76 3.65 1.86
C GLU A 3 37.14 4.15 1.24
N ASN A 4 37.24 4.29 1.16
CA ASN A 4 36.75 4.95 -0.06
C ASN A 4 35.56 4.29 -0.66
N LYS A 5 34.72 3.77 0.18
CA LYS A 5 33.48 3.23 -0.28
C LYS A 5 32.53 4.36 -0.55
N THR A 6 32.09 4.49 -1.77
CA THR A 6 30.99 5.37 -2.10
C THR A 6 29.74 4.82 -1.45
N ILE A 7 29.15 5.60 -0.59
CA ILE A 7 27.89 5.21 0.03
C ILE A 7 26.77 5.61 -0.91
N ASP A 8 25.96 4.62 -1.32
CA ASP A 8 24.71 4.89 -2.00
C ASP A 8 23.69 5.26 -0.93
N TRP A 9 23.47 6.56 -0.78
CA TRP A 9 22.58 7.08 0.26
C TRP A 9 21.15 6.56 0.13
N GLU A 10 20.67 6.39 -1.10
CA GLU A 10 19.35 5.87 -1.31
C GLU A 10 19.24 4.44 -0.79
N THR A 11 20.18 3.58 -1.14
CA THR A 11 20.21 2.21 -0.65
C THR A 11 20.38 2.15 0.85
N PHE A 12 21.27 3.01 1.39
CA PHE A 12 21.50 3.07 2.83
C PHE A 12 20.21 3.46 3.57
N VAL A 13 19.53 4.51 3.10
CA VAL A 13 18.29 4.96 3.73
C VAL A 13 17.25 3.86 3.69
N LYS A 14 17.09 3.20 2.55
CA LYS A 14 16.12 2.10 2.42
C LYS A 14 16.44 0.95 3.37
N SER A 15 17.73 0.67 3.60
CA SER A 15 18.13 -0.41 4.52
C SER A 15 17.83 -0.08 5.98
N GLN A 16 17.69 1.21 6.30
CA GLN A 16 17.36 1.66 7.64
C GLN A 16 15.85 1.80 7.87
N LEU A 17 15.07 1.71 6.81
CA LEU A 17 13.63 1.85 6.92
C LEU A 17 13.00 0.58 7.44
N HIS A 18 11.97 0.77 8.23
CA HIS A 18 11.22 -0.35 8.78
C HIS A 18 10.06 -0.69 7.84
N TRP A 19 10.17 -1.84 7.18
CA TRP A 19 9.16 -2.30 6.23
C TRP A 19 8.09 -3.10 6.95
N ILE A 20 6.85 -2.80 6.63
CA ILE A 20 5.67 -3.41 7.23
C ILE A 20 4.85 -4.04 6.12
N ARG A 21 4.40 -5.26 6.33
CA ARG A 21 3.48 -5.90 5.41
C ARG A 21 2.07 -5.42 5.72
N VAL A 22 1.32 -5.08 4.68
CA VAL A 22 -0.05 -4.62 4.85
C VAL A 22 -0.95 -5.32 3.86
N VAL A 23 -2.16 -5.64 4.32
CA VAL A 23 -3.22 -6.14 3.45
C VAL A 23 -4.38 -5.18 3.55
N TYR A 24 -4.84 -4.71 2.40
CA TYR A 24 -6.02 -3.86 2.29
C TYR A 24 -7.20 -4.66 1.76
N LYS A 25 -8.37 -4.43 2.34
CA LYS A 25 -9.65 -4.90 1.80
C LYS A 25 -10.47 -3.66 1.54
N ILE A 26 -10.81 -3.43 0.28
CA ILE A 26 -11.42 -2.18 -0.15
C ILE A 26 -12.82 -2.43 -0.67
N GLU A 27 -13.79 -1.72 -0.09
CA GLU A 27 -15.19 -1.73 -0.52
C GLU A 27 -15.49 -0.43 -1.25
N GLY A 28 -16.39 -0.50 -2.23
CA GLY A 28 -16.78 0.68 -2.98
C GLY A 28 -17.63 0.26 -4.17
N ARG A 29 -17.90 1.21 -5.04
CA ARG A 29 -18.61 0.93 -6.28
C ARG A 29 -17.77 0.02 -7.15
N GLN A 30 -18.41 -0.94 -7.77
CA GLN A 30 -17.70 -1.94 -8.58
C GLN A 30 -16.85 -1.28 -9.67
N GLU A 31 -17.37 -0.25 -10.32
CA GLU A 31 -16.63 0.45 -11.38
C GLU A 31 -15.35 1.11 -10.86
N ASN A 32 -15.38 1.62 -9.62
CA ASN A 32 -14.21 2.26 -9.03
C ASN A 32 -13.18 1.23 -8.58
N LEU A 33 -13.63 0.12 -8.03
CA LEU A 33 -12.73 -0.98 -7.68
C LEU A 33 -12.08 -1.56 -8.92
N GLN A 34 -12.87 -1.69 -10.00
CA GLN A 34 -12.37 -2.19 -11.27
C GLN A 34 -11.31 -1.25 -11.87
N GLU A 35 -11.50 0.06 -11.71
CA GLU A 35 -10.54 1.04 -12.20
C GLU A 35 -9.18 0.84 -11.55
N ILE A 36 -9.15 0.69 -10.23
CA ILE A 36 -7.89 0.46 -9.51
C ILE A 36 -7.27 -0.86 -9.95
N TYR A 37 -8.08 -1.90 -10.03
CA TYR A 37 -7.58 -3.22 -10.42
C TYR A 37 -6.98 -3.18 -11.84
N ASN A 38 -7.65 -2.52 -12.76
CA ASN A 38 -7.16 -2.40 -14.14
C ASN A 38 -5.84 -1.64 -14.19
N LEU A 39 -5.71 -0.56 -13.43
CA LEU A 39 -4.45 0.18 -13.35
C LEU A 39 -3.33 -0.71 -12.81
N TYR A 40 -3.61 -1.43 -11.74
CA TYR A 40 -2.64 -2.37 -11.21
C TYR A 40 -2.16 -3.34 -12.29
N LYS A 41 -3.10 -3.92 -13.05
CA LYS A 41 -2.76 -4.89 -14.09
C LYS A 41 -1.91 -4.26 -15.19
N GLU A 42 -2.22 -3.03 -15.58
CA GLU A 42 -1.43 -2.35 -16.62
C GLU A 42 0.02 -2.19 -16.20
N PHE A 43 0.27 -1.79 -14.95
CA PHE A 43 1.62 -1.66 -14.46
C PHE A 43 2.28 -3.04 -14.28
N ALA A 44 1.58 -3.99 -13.69
CA ALA A 44 2.11 -5.32 -13.42
C ALA A 44 2.48 -6.05 -14.72
N ASP A 45 1.67 -5.89 -15.76
CA ASP A 45 1.89 -6.54 -17.04
C ASP A 45 2.85 -5.75 -17.95
N LYS A 46 3.43 -4.67 -17.44
CA LYS A 46 4.37 -3.81 -18.17
C LYS A 46 3.77 -3.16 -19.40
N LYS A 47 2.46 -3.00 -19.45
CA LYS A 47 1.79 -2.29 -20.52
C LYS A 47 1.89 -0.79 -20.36
N ARG A 48 2.34 -0.36 -19.21
CA ARG A 48 2.46 1.03 -18.83
C ARG A 48 3.72 1.19 -18.00
N PRO A 49 4.57 2.18 -18.31
CA PRO A 49 5.76 2.40 -17.49
C PRO A 49 5.39 3.02 -16.14
N ALA A 50 6.28 2.87 -15.16
CA ALA A 50 6.09 3.54 -13.88
C ALA A 50 5.91 5.04 -14.08
N MET A 51 5.11 5.65 -13.23
CA MET A 51 4.74 7.06 -13.37
C MET A 51 5.88 8.01 -13.02
N GLU A 52 6.90 7.53 -12.32
CA GLU A 52 8.12 8.28 -12.04
C GLU A 52 9.33 7.46 -12.41
N ASP A 53 10.37 8.15 -12.89
CA ASP A 53 11.53 7.51 -13.51
C ASP A 53 12.29 6.56 -12.57
N ASP A 54 12.36 6.90 -11.30
CA ASP A 54 13.13 6.11 -10.34
C ASP A 54 12.32 5.02 -9.66
N GLU A 55 11.08 4.83 -10.10
CA GLU A 55 10.18 3.89 -9.43
C GLU A 55 9.94 2.65 -10.27
N GLU A 56 9.55 1.58 -9.60
CA GLU A 56 9.25 0.32 -10.25
C GLU A 56 7.77 0.18 -10.52
N SER A 57 7.41 -0.84 -11.30
CA SER A 57 6.01 -1.08 -11.69
C SER A 57 5.10 -1.38 -10.50
N GLY A 58 5.64 -1.91 -9.41
CA GLY A 58 4.86 -2.23 -8.21
C GLY A 58 4.67 -1.06 -7.25
N TRP A 59 5.32 0.07 -7.49
CA TRP A 59 5.20 1.21 -6.60
C TRP A 59 3.74 1.66 -6.48
N GLU A 60 3.26 1.80 -5.25
CA GLU A 60 1.83 2.14 -5.02
C GLU A 60 1.47 3.53 -5.55
N GLY A 61 2.45 4.42 -5.65
CA GLY A 61 2.23 5.75 -6.22
C GLY A 61 1.85 5.73 -7.68
N ASN A 62 2.16 4.64 -8.40
CA ASN A 62 1.76 4.52 -9.80
C ASN A 62 0.24 4.63 -9.94
N ILE A 63 -0.49 3.92 -9.12
CA ILE A 63 -1.96 3.97 -9.14
C ILE A 63 -2.46 5.35 -8.73
N ILE A 64 -1.89 5.90 -7.68
CA ILE A 64 -2.28 7.21 -7.16
C ILE A 64 -2.11 8.28 -8.25
N LEU A 65 -0.96 8.31 -8.91
CA LEU A 65 -0.69 9.29 -9.96
C LEU A 65 -1.53 9.05 -11.21
N ALA A 66 -1.74 7.79 -11.57
CA ALA A 66 -2.56 7.46 -12.72
C ALA A 66 -4.02 7.87 -12.53
N LEU A 67 -4.49 7.90 -11.29
CA LEU A 67 -5.83 8.41 -10.96
C LEU A 67 -5.90 9.92 -10.95
N GLY A 68 -4.78 10.61 -11.15
CA GLY A 68 -4.73 12.07 -11.12
C GLY A 68 -4.72 12.67 -9.73
N ILE A 69 -4.35 11.88 -8.74
CA ILE A 69 -4.31 12.34 -7.35
C ILE A 69 -2.97 13.04 -7.09
N ASP A 70 -3.06 14.25 -6.52
CA ASP A 70 -1.87 14.94 -6.01
C ASP A 70 -1.63 14.43 -4.59
N TYR A 71 -0.57 13.68 -4.40
CA TYR A 71 -0.30 13.11 -3.08
C TYR A 71 0.47 14.07 -2.15
N GLY A 72 0.89 15.24 -2.67
CA GLY A 72 1.49 16.29 -1.83
C GLY A 72 2.67 15.80 -1.00
N GLU A 73 2.54 15.92 0.30
CA GLU A 73 3.58 15.51 1.24
C GLU A 73 3.37 14.09 1.78
N SER A 74 2.41 13.35 1.25
CA SER A 74 2.18 11.97 1.67
C SER A 74 3.38 11.10 1.34
N ASN A 75 3.62 10.11 2.19
CA ASN A 75 4.69 9.15 1.98
C ASN A 75 4.15 7.93 1.26
N LEU A 76 4.48 7.81 -0.02
CA LEU A 76 4.11 6.65 -0.82
C LEU A 76 5.33 5.74 -1.02
N CYS A 77 5.95 5.35 0.06
CA CYS A 77 7.11 4.48 0.04
C CYS A 77 6.66 3.04 0.26
N GLY A 78 6.05 2.47 -0.79
CA GLY A 78 5.54 1.11 -0.71
C GLY A 78 5.38 0.50 -2.08
N ASN A 79 5.39 -0.84 -2.09
CA ASN A 79 5.24 -1.63 -3.31
C ASN A 79 4.08 -2.59 -3.16
N ILE A 80 3.24 -2.66 -4.19
CA ILE A 80 2.14 -3.61 -4.23
C ILE A 80 2.69 -4.96 -4.68
N LEU A 81 2.48 -5.98 -3.87
CA LEU A 81 2.92 -7.34 -4.13
C LEU A 81 1.86 -8.14 -4.86
N HIS A 82 0.60 -7.85 -4.57
CA HIS A 82 -0.52 -8.59 -5.15
C HIS A 82 -1.78 -7.74 -5.09
N CYS A 83 -2.64 -7.89 -6.09
CA CYS A 83 -3.93 -7.23 -6.12
C CYS A 83 -4.93 -8.16 -6.80
N ASP A 84 -6.10 -8.29 -6.20
CA ASP A 84 -7.16 -9.16 -6.73
C ASP A 84 -8.51 -8.53 -6.46
N LEU A 85 -9.44 -8.77 -7.36
CA LEU A 85 -10.81 -8.26 -7.22
C LEU A 85 -11.76 -9.46 -7.21
N LYS A 86 -12.32 -9.77 -6.04
CA LYS A 86 -13.21 -10.90 -5.84
C LYS A 86 -14.41 -10.51 -5.00
N ASN A 87 -15.59 -10.97 -5.39
CA ASN A 87 -16.81 -10.81 -4.57
C ASN A 87 -17.05 -9.35 -4.18
N GLU A 88 -16.79 -8.43 -5.13
CA GLU A 88 -17.01 -6.99 -4.96
C GLU A 88 -16.10 -6.36 -3.91
N VAL A 89 -14.98 -7.02 -3.59
CA VAL A 89 -13.96 -6.51 -2.69
C VAL A 89 -12.62 -6.53 -3.40
N LEU A 90 -11.90 -5.41 -3.33
CA LEU A 90 -10.56 -5.33 -3.86
C LEU A 90 -9.56 -5.63 -2.75
N GLU A 91 -8.71 -6.63 -2.98
CA GLU A 91 -7.66 -6.97 -2.02
C GLU A 91 -6.32 -6.52 -2.57
N ILE A 92 -5.57 -5.78 -1.77
CA ILE A 92 -4.22 -5.36 -2.12
C ILE A 92 -3.28 -5.81 -1.00
N GLU A 93 -2.21 -6.51 -1.39
CA GLU A 93 -1.15 -6.90 -0.47
C GLU A 93 0.08 -6.07 -0.84
N ALA A 94 0.68 -5.42 0.15
CA ALA A 94 1.80 -4.51 -0.11
C ALA A 94 2.82 -4.56 1.02
N GLU A 95 4.02 -4.04 0.72
CA GLU A 95 5.02 -3.73 1.73
C GLU A 95 5.15 -2.22 1.76
N GLU A 96 5.04 -1.63 2.93
CA GLU A 96 5.08 -0.17 3.09
C GLU A 96 6.01 0.20 4.23
N VAL A 97 6.57 1.41 4.13
CA VAL A 97 7.38 1.98 5.19
C VAL A 97 6.52 2.95 5.96
N ALA A 98 6.45 2.81 7.27
CA ALA A 98 5.78 3.79 8.15
C ALA A 98 4.57 4.48 7.47
N PHE A 99 3.75 5.20 8.16
CA PHE A 99 2.66 5.97 7.55
C PHE A 99 1.80 5.18 6.57
N ILE A 100 1.50 3.96 6.91
CA ILE A 100 0.69 3.05 6.09
C ILE A 100 -0.68 3.62 5.71
N THR A 101 -1.16 4.61 6.47
CA THR A 101 -2.46 5.19 6.23
C THR A 101 -2.49 6.16 5.05
N ASP A 102 -1.35 6.55 4.51
CA ASP A 102 -1.32 7.55 3.44
C ASP A 102 -2.01 7.05 2.17
N PHE A 103 -1.73 5.82 1.75
CA PHE A 103 -2.40 5.23 0.60
C PHE A 103 -3.91 5.17 0.83
N LYS A 104 -4.32 4.70 2.00
CA LYS A 104 -5.73 4.62 2.39
C LYS A 104 -6.41 5.98 2.32
N ILE A 105 -5.79 7.00 2.91
CA ILE A 105 -6.37 8.34 2.96
C ILE A 105 -6.52 8.91 1.56
N LEU A 106 -5.53 8.76 0.70
CA LEU A 106 -5.58 9.27 -0.66
C LEU A 106 -6.69 8.60 -1.47
N VAL A 107 -6.83 7.30 -1.34
CA VAL A 107 -7.86 6.54 -2.04
C VAL A 107 -9.26 6.94 -1.53
N GLU A 108 -9.44 7.02 -0.23
CA GLU A 108 -10.75 7.37 0.35
C GLU A 108 -11.13 8.82 0.05
N ASN A 109 -10.15 9.71 -0.08
CA ASN A 109 -10.43 11.10 -0.46
C ASN A 109 -10.82 11.22 -1.92
N HIS A 110 -10.25 10.39 -2.77
CA HIS A 110 -10.55 10.41 -4.20
C HIS A 110 -11.91 9.79 -4.52
N TYR A 111 -12.22 8.67 -3.88
CA TYR A 111 -13.48 7.96 -4.07
C TYR A 111 -14.31 8.08 -2.80
N LYS A 112 -15.32 8.94 -2.80
CA LYS A 112 -16.10 9.25 -1.59
C LYS A 112 -16.92 8.09 -1.05
N ASP A 113 -17.23 7.11 -1.90
CA ASP A 113 -17.99 5.92 -1.51
C ASP A 113 -17.10 4.77 -1.05
N MET A 114 -15.79 4.96 -1.07
CA MET A 114 -14.86 3.87 -0.83
C MET A 114 -14.47 3.78 0.64
N LYS A 115 -14.38 2.55 1.13
CA LYS A 115 -13.93 2.27 2.49
C LYS A 115 -12.76 1.30 2.42
N VAL A 116 -11.64 1.69 3.01
CA VAL A 116 -10.41 0.89 3.00
C VAL A 116 -10.18 0.31 4.39
N TYR A 117 -10.27 -1.02 4.49
CA TYR A 117 -9.91 -1.76 5.70
C TYR A 117 -8.48 -2.26 5.53
N PHE A 118 -7.72 -2.26 6.61
CA PHE A 118 -6.35 -2.75 6.52
C PHE A 118 -5.95 -3.54 7.77
N ILE A 119 -4.96 -4.40 7.59
CA ILE A 119 -4.21 -5.01 8.69
C ILE A 119 -2.74 -4.93 8.35
N THR A 120 -1.92 -4.56 9.32
CA THR A 120 -0.48 -4.56 9.18
C THR A 120 0.14 -5.61 10.07
N GLU A 121 1.25 -6.16 9.62
CA GLU A 121 2.05 -7.07 10.41
C GLU A 121 3.46 -6.49 10.52
N ASP A 122 3.85 -6.19 11.74
CA ASP A 122 5.18 -5.71 12.05
C ASP A 122 6.00 -6.89 12.55
N ASN A 123 6.91 -7.37 11.71
CA ASN A 123 7.67 -8.57 12.00
C ASN A 123 8.63 -8.44 13.18
N GLU A 124 9.05 -7.23 13.51
CA GLU A 124 9.99 -7.04 14.61
C GLU A 124 9.37 -7.23 15.99
N GLY A 125 8.08 -6.96 16.10
CA GLY A 125 7.39 -7.07 17.37
C GLY A 125 6.20 -8.00 17.35
N ASP A 126 5.97 -8.69 16.25
CA ASP A 126 4.76 -9.49 16.05
C ASP A 126 3.50 -8.71 16.37
N ILE A 127 3.52 -7.41 16.02
CA ILE A 127 2.42 -6.52 16.33
C ILE A 127 1.52 -6.40 15.10
N TYR A 128 0.24 -6.60 15.31
CA TYR A 128 -0.78 -6.43 14.28
C TYR A 128 -1.57 -5.16 14.56
N THR A 129 -1.81 -4.35 13.54
CA THR A 129 -2.60 -3.14 13.64
C THR A 129 -3.67 -3.16 12.55
N THR A 130 -4.90 -2.84 12.92
CA THR A 130 -6.01 -2.87 11.97
C THR A 130 -7.03 -1.78 12.30
N ASN A 131 -7.75 -1.31 11.27
CA ASN A 131 -8.93 -0.46 11.48
C ASN A 131 -10.24 -1.27 11.39
N ASP A 132 -10.14 -2.59 11.27
CA ASP A 132 -11.30 -3.48 11.14
C ASP A 132 -11.79 -3.89 12.54
N ALA A 133 -12.42 -2.96 13.25
CA ALA A 133 -12.81 -3.14 14.64
C ALA A 133 -13.81 -4.30 14.84
N TYR A 134 -14.60 -4.60 13.82
CA TYR A 134 -15.63 -5.64 13.91
C TYR A 134 -15.23 -6.95 13.25
N ARG A 135 -13.97 -7.07 12.85
CA ARG A 135 -13.42 -8.27 12.23
C ARG A 135 -14.21 -8.70 11.01
N LYS A 136 -14.61 -7.73 10.20
CA LYS A 136 -15.37 -8.01 8.98
C LYS A 136 -14.56 -8.83 7.98
N TYR A 137 -13.28 -8.52 7.85
CA TYR A 137 -12.38 -9.17 6.89
C TYR A 137 -11.22 -9.91 7.54
N PHE A 138 -10.74 -9.44 8.68
CA PHE A 138 -9.54 -9.99 9.29
C PHE A 138 -9.91 -10.83 10.51
N HIS A 139 -9.93 -12.14 10.30
CA HIS A 139 -10.28 -13.12 11.31
C HIS A 139 -9.05 -13.83 11.82
N GLY A 140 -9.19 -14.49 12.97
CA GLY A 140 -8.13 -15.34 13.51
C GLY A 140 -6.91 -14.57 14.00
N LEU A 141 -7.07 -13.29 14.34
CA LEU A 141 -5.98 -12.48 14.87
C LEU A 141 -5.65 -12.90 16.30
N PRO A 142 -4.38 -12.73 16.72
CA PRO A 142 -4.02 -12.92 18.11
C PRO A 142 -4.80 -11.95 18.99
N SER A 143 -4.88 -12.27 20.27
CA SER A 143 -5.69 -11.48 21.22
C SER A 143 -5.14 -10.07 21.45
N ASP A 144 -3.90 -9.83 21.13
CA ASP A 144 -3.20 -8.57 21.44
C ASP A 144 -2.88 -7.73 20.20
N TYR A 145 -3.81 -7.64 19.28
CA TYR A 145 -3.69 -6.73 18.15
C TYR A 145 -4.22 -5.34 18.51
N ILE A 146 -3.75 -4.34 17.77
CA ILE A 146 -4.12 -2.93 17.99
C ILE A 146 -5.19 -2.52 16.99
N VAL A 147 -6.27 -1.92 17.49
CA VAL A 147 -7.34 -1.39 16.62
C VAL A 147 -7.22 0.14 16.61
N VAL A 148 -7.18 0.69 15.41
CA VAL A 148 -7.12 2.15 15.22
C VAL A 148 -8.38 2.62 14.48
N PRO A 149 -8.72 3.93 14.57
CA PRO A 149 -9.88 4.48 13.86
C PRO A 149 -9.79 4.36 12.35
#